data_011e7d52eb0b6da2f9c6817d7ea3435c
#
_entry.id   011e7d52eb0b6da2f9c6817d7ea3435c
#
_cell.length_a   1.000
_cell.length_b   1.000
_cell.length_c   1.000
_cell.angle_alpha   90.00
_cell.angle_beta   90.00
_cell.angle_gamma   90.00
#
_symmetry.space_group_name_H-M   'P 1'
#
loop_
_entity.id
_entity.type
_entity.pdbx_description
1 polymer ?
#
loop_
_entity_poly.entity_id
_entity_poly.type
_entity_poly.pdbx_seq_one_letter_code
_entity_poly.pdbx_strand_id
1 'polypeptide(L)'
;GLVDEEDVRRILPAGADKVTMNTAVVQEPEVLRRCAERFGAQCIVVAIDAKRRSDTVQPRWEVYIHGGRTPTGIDAVAWAVKATALGAGEIMLTSMDRDGTLDGYDLALTRAVARAVDVPVIASGGVGTLEHLADGLTLGEADAVLAASIFHYGTSSIAAAKEFLAARGIPVRLV
;
A
#
# COMPACT_ATOMS: atom_id res chain seq x y z
N GLY A 1 16.12 -3.86 -2.75
CA GLY A 1 14.92 -3.31 -3.41
C GLY A 1 15.27 -2.67 -4.74
N LEU A 2 14.27 -2.30 -5.52
CA LEU A 2 14.47 -1.61 -6.79
C LEU A 2 14.98 -0.20 -6.54
N VAL A 3 16.03 0.20 -7.28
CA VAL A 3 16.69 1.49 -7.09
C VAL A 3 16.57 2.40 -8.32
N ASP A 4 16.45 1.84 -9.52
CA ASP A 4 16.44 2.61 -10.77
C ASP A 4 15.63 1.96 -11.90
N GLU A 5 15.63 2.61 -13.06
CA GLU A 5 14.94 2.16 -14.28
C GLU A 5 15.51 0.85 -14.83
N GLU A 6 16.80 0.61 -14.62
CA GLU A 6 17.46 -0.61 -15.12
C GLU A 6 16.97 -1.86 -14.36
N ASP A 7 16.76 -1.73 -13.05
CA ASP A 7 16.14 -2.78 -12.24
C ASP A 7 14.73 -3.10 -12.75
N VAL A 8 13.90 -2.07 -13.02
CA VAL A 8 12.55 -2.23 -13.56
C VAL A 8 12.59 -2.92 -14.93
N ARG A 9 13.52 -2.48 -15.81
CA ARG A 9 13.72 -3.05 -17.15
C ARG A 9 14.10 -4.54 -17.11
N ARG A 10 14.76 -4.99 -16.06
CA ARG A 10 15.14 -6.41 -15.90
C ARG A 10 14.00 -7.28 -15.37
N ILE A 11 13.15 -6.73 -14.52
CA ILE A 11 12.11 -7.49 -13.83
C ILE A 11 10.84 -7.65 -14.66
N LEU A 12 10.35 -6.60 -15.32
CA LEU A 12 9.11 -6.68 -16.09
C LEU A 12 9.20 -7.72 -17.24
N PRO A 13 10.26 -7.74 -18.10
CA PRO A 13 10.37 -8.78 -19.13
C PRO A 13 10.60 -10.18 -18.57
N ALA A 14 11.05 -10.31 -17.33
CA ALA A 14 11.20 -11.61 -16.67
C ALA A 14 9.86 -12.23 -16.24
N GLY A 15 8.73 -11.50 -16.44
CA GLY A 15 7.38 -12.00 -16.20
C GLY A 15 6.63 -11.33 -15.05
N ALA A 16 7.16 -10.24 -14.48
CA ALA A 16 6.42 -9.45 -13.50
C ALA A 16 5.42 -8.52 -14.19
N ASP A 17 4.17 -8.49 -13.73
CA ASP A 17 3.16 -7.54 -14.20
C ASP A 17 3.38 -6.15 -13.62
N LYS A 18 3.88 -6.08 -12.39
CA LYS A 18 4.09 -4.84 -11.63
C LYS A 18 5.37 -4.90 -10.81
N VAL A 19 5.92 -3.74 -10.52
CA VAL A 19 7.06 -3.56 -9.63
C VAL A 19 6.72 -2.60 -8.51
N THR A 20 7.26 -2.85 -7.32
CA THR A 20 7.02 -2.01 -6.15
C THR A 20 8.29 -1.25 -5.77
N MET A 21 8.17 0.06 -5.63
CA MET A 21 9.27 0.97 -5.27
C MET A 21 8.93 1.71 -3.97
N ASN A 22 9.91 1.89 -3.09
CA ASN A 22 9.77 2.63 -1.82
C ASN A 22 10.92 3.64 -1.67
N THR A 23 12.02 3.26 -1.02
CA THR A 23 13.13 4.14 -0.64
C THR A 23 13.67 4.96 -1.80
N ALA A 24 13.92 4.33 -2.95
CA ALA A 24 14.51 4.98 -4.10
C ALA A 24 13.68 6.18 -4.61
N VAL A 25 12.36 6.01 -4.72
CA VAL A 25 11.47 7.07 -5.22
C VAL A 25 11.21 8.17 -4.19
N VAL A 26 11.38 7.89 -2.90
CA VAL A 26 11.34 8.93 -1.86
C VAL A 26 12.60 9.78 -1.90
N GLN A 27 13.77 9.15 -2.10
CA GLN A 27 15.07 9.83 -2.18
C GLN A 27 15.25 10.59 -3.50
N GLU A 28 14.84 10.00 -4.62
CA GLU A 28 14.90 10.59 -5.95
C GLU A 28 13.55 10.42 -6.68
N PRO A 29 12.58 11.33 -6.46
CA PRO A 29 11.24 11.22 -7.05
C PRO A 29 11.22 11.17 -8.60
N GLU A 30 12.23 11.73 -9.23
CA GLU A 30 12.35 11.70 -10.70
C GLU A 30 12.56 10.28 -11.27
N VAL A 31 13.09 9.34 -10.50
CA VAL A 31 13.14 7.92 -10.88
C VAL A 31 11.75 7.38 -11.13
N LEU A 32 10.78 7.74 -10.26
CA LEU A 32 9.39 7.33 -10.44
C LEU A 32 8.81 7.82 -11.77
N ARG A 33 9.00 9.11 -12.08
CA ARG A 33 8.50 9.71 -13.33
C ARG A 33 9.10 9.03 -14.55
N ARG A 34 10.42 8.84 -14.57
CA ARG A 34 11.09 8.16 -15.69
C ARG A 34 10.63 6.71 -15.86
N CYS A 35 10.45 5.97 -14.76
CA CYS A 35 9.91 4.61 -14.82
C CYS A 35 8.47 4.59 -15.37
N ALA A 36 7.60 5.49 -14.91
CA ALA A 36 6.23 5.57 -15.37
C ALA A 36 6.13 5.97 -16.86
N GLU A 37 6.92 6.92 -17.31
CA GLU A 37 6.99 7.33 -18.72
C GLU A 37 7.49 6.20 -19.63
N ARG A 38 8.44 5.42 -19.16
CA ARG A 38 9.06 4.36 -19.95
C ARG A 38 8.29 3.05 -20.00
N PHE A 39 7.72 2.64 -18.88
CA PHE A 39 7.09 1.31 -18.71
C PHE A 39 5.57 1.37 -18.57
N GLY A 40 5.02 2.56 -18.38
CA GLY A 40 3.61 2.79 -18.10
C GLY A 40 3.31 2.83 -16.59
N ALA A 41 2.48 3.76 -16.17
CA ALA A 41 2.08 3.93 -14.77
C ALA A 41 1.48 2.64 -14.18
N GLN A 42 0.70 1.88 -14.96
CA GLN A 42 0.05 0.64 -14.53
C GLN A 42 1.02 -0.44 -14.03
N CYS A 43 2.31 -0.37 -14.38
CA CYS A 43 3.34 -1.31 -13.92
C CYS A 43 4.02 -0.85 -12.62
N ILE A 44 3.76 0.38 -12.14
CA ILE A 44 4.50 0.98 -11.03
C ILE A 44 3.61 1.10 -9.79
N VAL A 45 3.98 0.40 -8.73
CA VAL A 45 3.38 0.51 -7.40
C VAL A 45 4.33 1.27 -6.49
N VAL A 46 3.87 2.32 -5.82
CA VAL A 46 4.66 3.01 -4.79
C VAL A 46 4.24 2.47 -3.42
N ALA A 47 5.20 1.84 -2.71
CA ALA A 47 5.01 1.43 -1.33
C ALA A 47 5.30 2.59 -0.38
N ILE A 48 4.41 2.81 0.58
CA ILE A 48 4.51 3.84 1.61
C ILE A 48 4.43 3.16 2.97
N ASP A 49 5.53 3.16 3.71
CA ASP A 49 5.54 2.79 5.12
C ASP A 49 5.25 4.05 5.93
N ALA A 50 4.09 4.09 6.58
CA ALA A 50 3.60 5.27 7.27
C ALA A 50 3.48 5.02 8.78
N LYS A 51 3.96 5.95 9.59
CA LYS A 51 3.86 5.92 11.04
C LYS A 51 3.16 7.16 11.55
N ARG A 52 2.23 6.98 12.50
CA ARG A 52 1.48 8.08 13.12
C ARG A 52 2.39 8.99 13.90
N ARG A 53 2.23 10.30 13.73
CA ARG A 53 2.94 11.32 14.50
C ARG A 53 2.24 11.54 15.84
N SER A 54 3.02 11.53 16.93
CA SER A 54 2.52 11.79 18.28
C SER A 54 2.46 13.27 18.65
N ASP A 55 3.12 14.12 17.86
CA ASP A 55 3.27 15.57 18.11
C ASP A 55 2.18 16.43 17.46
N THR A 56 1.12 15.79 16.91
CA THR A 56 0.05 16.50 16.22
C THR A 56 -1.31 16.26 16.88
N VAL A 57 -2.14 17.30 16.97
CA VAL A 57 -3.50 17.21 17.52
C VAL A 57 -4.42 16.45 16.55
N GLN A 58 -4.32 16.76 15.25
CA GLN A 58 -5.01 16.00 14.21
C GLN A 58 -4.14 14.83 13.74
N PRO A 59 -4.75 13.68 13.38
CA PRO A 59 -3.99 12.55 12.87
C PRO A 59 -3.17 12.93 11.65
N ARG A 60 -1.86 12.69 11.73
CA ARG A 60 -0.90 12.81 10.63
C ARG A 60 0.04 11.62 10.66
N TRP A 61 0.56 11.25 9.51
CA TRP A 61 1.47 10.13 9.36
C TRP A 61 2.70 10.57 8.59
N GLU A 62 3.84 10.09 9.02
CA GLU A 62 5.14 10.35 8.43
C GLU A 62 5.60 9.16 7.61
N VAL A 63 6.17 9.41 6.43
CA VAL A 63 6.77 8.39 5.58
C VAL A 63 8.09 7.92 6.18
N TYR A 64 8.28 6.61 6.21
CA TYR A 64 9.53 5.94 6.59
C TYR A 64 10.13 5.23 5.39
N ILE A 65 11.46 5.14 5.36
CA ILE A 65 12.23 4.44 4.34
C ILE A 65 13.16 3.40 4.97
N HIS A 66 13.90 2.66 4.14
CA HIS A 66 14.81 1.59 4.55
C HIS A 66 14.13 0.51 5.42
N GLY A 67 12.91 0.07 5.03
CA GLY A 67 12.15 -0.93 5.77
C GLY A 67 11.70 -0.41 7.13
N GLY A 68 11.18 0.82 7.20
CA GLY A 68 10.64 1.42 8.41
C GLY A 68 11.68 1.93 9.42
N ARG A 69 12.96 2.02 9.04
CA ARG A 69 14.04 2.38 9.99
C ARG A 69 14.36 3.86 10.02
N THR A 70 14.05 4.61 8.96
CA THR A 70 14.49 6.00 8.82
C THR A 70 13.29 6.91 8.58
N PRO A 71 12.96 7.82 9.51
CA PRO A 71 11.94 8.84 9.30
C PRO A 71 12.42 9.86 8.26
N THR A 72 11.49 10.42 7.49
CA THR A 72 11.80 11.34 6.39
C THR A 72 11.33 12.78 6.63
N GLY A 73 10.45 13.00 7.61
CA GLY A 73 9.75 14.27 7.81
C GLY A 73 8.62 14.52 6.79
N ILE A 74 8.41 13.62 5.82
CA ILE A 74 7.43 13.79 4.75
C ILE A 74 6.07 13.29 5.23
N ASP A 75 5.01 14.08 5.05
CA ASP A 75 3.62 13.66 5.31
C ASP A 75 3.20 12.58 4.31
N ALA A 76 2.62 11.47 4.81
CA ALA A 76 2.31 10.30 4.00
C ALA A 76 1.20 10.58 2.96
N VAL A 77 0.20 11.40 3.31
CA VAL A 77 -0.88 11.78 2.37
C VAL A 77 -0.32 12.68 1.27
N ALA A 78 0.48 13.68 1.65
CA ALA A 78 1.13 14.56 0.68
C ALA A 78 2.08 13.80 -0.25
N TRP A 79 2.78 12.80 0.28
CA TRP A 79 3.64 11.94 -0.54
C TRP A 79 2.85 11.06 -1.50
N ALA A 80 1.73 10.48 -1.08
CA ALA A 80 0.86 9.70 -1.97
C ALA A 80 0.37 10.55 -3.15
N VAL A 81 -0.10 11.78 -2.89
CA VAL A 81 -0.53 12.73 -3.94
C VAL A 81 0.63 13.05 -4.87
N LYS A 82 1.82 13.34 -4.35
CA LYS A 82 3.01 13.62 -5.17
C LYS A 82 3.42 12.41 -6.01
N ALA A 83 3.42 11.22 -5.43
CA ALA A 83 3.78 9.98 -6.13
C ALA A 83 2.80 9.70 -7.29
N THR A 84 1.50 9.90 -7.08
CA THR A 84 0.48 9.77 -8.13
C THR A 84 0.72 10.78 -9.26
N ALA A 85 1.01 12.04 -8.93
CA ALA A 85 1.32 13.07 -9.92
C ALA A 85 2.62 12.76 -10.72
N LEU A 86 3.54 11.98 -10.16
CA LEU A 86 4.76 11.52 -10.82
C LEU A 86 4.58 10.21 -11.61
N GLY A 87 3.38 9.62 -11.58
CA GLY A 87 3.04 8.46 -12.40
C GLY A 87 2.99 7.12 -11.64
N ALA A 88 2.85 7.12 -10.30
CA ALA A 88 2.47 5.91 -9.59
C ALA A 88 1.10 5.42 -10.09
N GLY A 89 1.01 4.15 -10.49
CA GLY A 89 -0.24 3.55 -10.93
C GLY A 89 -1.05 2.94 -9.77
N GLU A 90 -0.39 2.64 -8.65
CA GLU A 90 -1.02 2.15 -7.41
C GLU A 90 -0.20 2.58 -6.21
N ILE A 91 -0.86 2.71 -5.06
CA ILE A 91 -0.23 2.94 -3.75
C ILE A 91 -0.41 1.72 -2.87
N MET A 92 0.67 1.12 -2.40
CA MET A 92 0.65 0.10 -1.35
C MET A 92 0.99 0.77 -0.02
N LEU A 93 -0.01 0.89 0.87
CA LEU A 93 0.06 1.67 2.10
C LEU A 93 0.16 0.76 3.31
N THR A 94 1.29 0.75 3.99
CA THR A 94 1.52 -0.02 5.21
C THR A 94 1.51 0.90 6.43
N SER A 95 0.60 0.64 7.38
CA SER A 95 0.66 1.26 8.70
C SER A 95 1.67 0.54 9.57
N MET A 96 2.76 1.22 9.91
CA MET A 96 3.79 0.69 10.84
C MET A 96 3.25 0.53 12.27
N ASP A 97 2.23 1.32 12.64
CA ASP A 97 1.62 1.24 13.96
C ASP A 97 0.71 0.00 14.10
N ARG A 98 0.24 -0.54 12.98
CA ARG A 98 -0.65 -1.71 12.93
C ARG A 98 0.05 -2.99 12.49
N ASP A 99 1.15 -2.89 11.76
CA ASP A 99 1.84 -4.06 11.24
C ASP A 99 2.26 -5.01 12.37
N GLY A 100 1.86 -6.27 12.24
CA GLY A 100 2.12 -7.32 13.24
C GLY A 100 1.21 -7.32 14.47
N THR A 101 0.31 -6.33 14.66
CA THR A 101 -0.55 -6.23 15.87
C THR A 101 -1.76 -7.16 15.85
N LEU A 102 -2.26 -7.55 14.69
CA LEU A 102 -3.51 -8.28 14.48
C LEU A 102 -4.79 -7.51 14.88
N ASP A 103 -4.70 -6.19 15.09
CA ASP A 103 -5.80 -5.31 15.54
C ASP A 103 -6.55 -4.62 14.39
N GLY A 104 -6.30 -5.04 13.16
CA GLY A 104 -6.89 -4.46 11.94
C GLY A 104 -6.05 -3.33 11.34
N TYR A 105 -6.45 -2.90 10.13
CA TYR A 105 -5.79 -1.82 9.41
C TYR A 105 -5.90 -0.48 10.15
N ASP A 106 -4.99 0.45 9.87
CA ASP A 106 -5.19 1.87 10.20
C ASP A 106 -6.22 2.48 9.23
N LEU A 107 -7.49 2.35 9.57
CA LEU A 107 -8.60 2.80 8.73
C LEU A 107 -8.58 4.31 8.50
N ALA A 108 -8.08 5.09 9.47
CA ALA A 108 -7.98 6.54 9.35
C ALA A 108 -6.91 6.94 8.33
N LEU A 109 -5.74 6.31 8.38
CA LEU A 109 -4.66 6.49 7.41
C LEU A 109 -5.12 6.06 6.01
N THR A 110 -5.67 4.85 5.90
CA THR A 110 -6.10 4.27 4.63
C THR A 110 -7.11 5.17 3.94
N ARG A 111 -8.15 5.61 4.66
CA ARG A 111 -9.18 6.52 4.15
C ARG A 111 -8.61 7.89 3.75
N ALA A 112 -7.68 8.43 4.55
CA ALA A 112 -7.07 9.71 4.25
C ALA A 112 -6.29 9.69 2.92
N VAL A 113 -5.58 8.59 2.65
CA VAL A 113 -4.85 8.41 1.38
C VAL A 113 -5.81 8.09 0.24
N ALA A 114 -6.75 7.15 0.43
CA ALA A 114 -7.70 6.75 -0.62
C ALA A 114 -8.53 7.94 -1.15
N ARG A 115 -8.90 8.88 -0.28
CA ARG A 115 -9.62 10.10 -0.69
C ARG A 115 -8.75 11.18 -1.32
N ALA A 116 -7.44 11.07 -1.20
CA ALA A 116 -6.50 12.09 -1.68
C ALA A 116 -5.91 11.76 -3.06
N VAL A 117 -6.04 10.52 -3.54
CA VAL A 117 -5.47 10.05 -4.80
C VAL A 117 -6.53 9.42 -5.70
N ASP A 118 -6.30 9.43 -7.01
CA ASP A 118 -7.20 8.85 -8.03
C ASP A 118 -6.72 7.46 -8.52
N VAL A 119 -5.70 6.90 -7.88
CA VAL A 119 -5.17 5.56 -8.20
C VAL A 119 -5.54 4.56 -7.10
N PRO A 120 -5.61 3.26 -7.41
CA PRO A 120 -5.93 2.24 -6.42
C PRO A 120 -5.00 2.27 -5.20
N VAL A 121 -5.60 2.14 -4.00
CA VAL A 121 -4.89 2.05 -2.72
C VAL A 121 -5.05 0.64 -2.16
N ILE A 122 -3.91 0.00 -1.86
CA ILE A 122 -3.83 -1.32 -1.24
C ILE A 122 -3.49 -1.13 0.24
N ALA A 123 -4.42 -1.47 1.13
CA ALA A 123 -4.17 -1.40 2.58
C ALA A 123 -3.32 -2.58 3.05
N SER A 124 -2.32 -2.30 3.90
CA SER A 124 -1.40 -3.29 4.46
C SER A 124 -1.11 -3.04 5.94
N GLY A 125 -0.89 -4.12 6.70
CA GLY A 125 -0.49 -4.09 8.11
C GLY A 125 -1.67 -4.21 9.09
N GLY A 126 -1.60 -5.19 10.00
CA GLY A 126 -2.51 -5.34 11.14
C GLY A 126 -3.63 -6.37 11.02
N VAL A 127 -3.74 -7.11 9.92
CA VAL A 127 -4.84 -8.06 9.72
C VAL A 127 -4.73 -9.25 10.66
N GLY A 128 -5.77 -9.47 11.47
CA GLY A 128 -5.90 -10.63 12.37
C GLY A 128 -7.14 -11.47 12.07
N THR A 129 -8.19 -10.91 11.47
CA THR A 129 -9.46 -11.59 11.19
C THR A 129 -9.98 -11.28 9.77
N LEU A 130 -10.99 -12.02 9.33
CA LEU A 130 -11.64 -11.76 8.03
C LEU A 130 -12.46 -10.45 8.05
N GLU A 131 -12.97 -10.06 9.22
CA GLU A 131 -13.65 -8.80 9.43
C GLU A 131 -12.73 -7.61 9.10
N HIS A 132 -11.46 -7.69 9.51
CA HIS A 132 -10.48 -6.65 9.19
C HIS A 132 -10.29 -6.44 7.68
N LEU A 133 -10.41 -7.51 6.87
CA LEU A 133 -10.38 -7.38 5.40
C LEU A 133 -11.57 -6.58 4.89
N ALA A 134 -12.78 -6.87 5.41
CA ALA A 134 -13.98 -6.13 5.05
C ALA A 134 -13.88 -4.67 5.48
N ASP A 135 -13.41 -4.39 6.70
CA ASP A 135 -13.23 -3.03 7.21
C ASP A 135 -12.24 -2.21 6.37
N GLY A 136 -11.15 -2.83 5.92
CA GLY A 136 -10.20 -2.17 5.02
C GLY A 136 -10.84 -1.71 3.72
N LEU A 137 -11.67 -2.55 3.10
CA LEU A 137 -12.35 -2.28 1.83
C LEU A 137 -13.55 -1.31 2.00
N THR A 138 -14.23 -1.31 3.15
CA THR A 138 -15.44 -0.50 3.36
C THR A 138 -15.15 0.76 4.17
N LEU A 139 -14.73 0.60 5.43
CA LEU A 139 -14.45 1.72 6.32
C LEU A 139 -13.14 2.45 5.98
N GLY A 140 -12.15 1.69 5.49
CA GLY A 140 -10.86 2.21 5.03
C GLY A 140 -10.94 2.81 3.62
N GLU A 141 -11.95 2.46 2.85
CA GLU A 141 -12.14 2.87 1.44
C GLU A 141 -10.95 2.45 0.54
N ALA A 142 -10.26 1.36 0.90
CA ALA A 142 -9.21 0.79 0.06
C ALA A 142 -9.80 0.03 -1.13
N ASP A 143 -9.10 0.05 -2.27
CA ASP A 143 -9.47 -0.72 -3.46
C ASP A 143 -9.04 -2.19 -3.36
N ALA A 144 -7.99 -2.45 -2.58
CA ALA A 144 -7.51 -3.79 -2.30
C ALA A 144 -6.92 -3.88 -0.88
N VAL A 145 -6.83 -5.11 -0.38
CA VAL A 145 -6.28 -5.40 0.95
C VAL A 145 -5.22 -6.50 0.88
N LEU A 146 -4.13 -6.30 1.61
CA LEU A 146 -3.05 -7.26 1.75
C LEU A 146 -3.02 -7.79 3.18
N ALA A 147 -2.93 -9.12 3.32
CA ALA A 147 -2.75 -9.79 4.58
C ALA A 147 -1.67 -10.88 4.46
N ALA A 148 -0.88 -11.07 5.49
CA ALA A 148 0.16 -12.09 5.55
C ALA A 148 -0.15 -13.17 6.58
N SER A 149 -0.19 -12.81 7.86
CA SER A 149 -0.21 -13.75 9.00
C SER A 149 -1.36 -14.73 8.93
N ILE A 150 -2.59 -14.28 8.67
CA ILE A 150 -3.79 -15.13 8.65
C ILE A 150 -3.74 -16.22 7.59
N PHE A 151 -3.06 -15.96 6.48
CA PHE A 151 -2.86 -16.93 5.40
C PHE A 151 -1.61 -17.78 5.63
N HIS A 152 -0.52 -17.15 6.04
CA HIS A 152 0.76 -17.84 6.27
C HIS A 152 0.67 -18.89 7.37
N TYR A 153 0.00 -18.59 8.49
CA TYR A 153 -0.21 -19.52 9.60
C TYR A 153 -1.44 -20.41 9.45
N GLY A 154 -2.16 -20.32 8.32
CA GLY A 154 -3.31 -21.17 8.03
C GLY A 154 -4.53 -20.88 8.90
N THR A 155 -4.60 -19.72 9.55
CA THR A 155 -5.78 -19.30 10.34
C THR A 155 -7.00 -19.16 9.43
N SER A 156 -6.79 -18.76 8.19
CA SER A 156 -7.83 -18.68 7.16
C SER A 156 -7.24 -19.02 5.79
N SER A 157 -8.09 -19.41 4.84
CA SER A 157 -7.69 -19.58 3.45
C SER A 157 -8.11 -18.37 2.60
N ILE A 158 -7.46 -18.18 1.46
CA ILE A 158 -7.85 -17.13 0.49
C ILE A 158 -9.27 -17.36 -0.02
N ALA A 159 -9.68 -18.63 -0.24
CA ALA A 159 -11.03 -18.98 -0.65
C ALA A 159 -12.05 -18.53 0.42
N ALA A 160 -11.83 -18.92 1.68
CA ALA A 160 -12.70 -18.52 2.79
C ALA A 160 -12.79 -16.99 2.95
N ALA A 161 -11.68 -16.28 2.77
CA ALA A 161 -11.67 -14.81 2.81
C ALA A 161 -12.53 -14.22 1.68
N LYS A 162 -12.43 -14.74 0.47
CA LYS A 162 -13.25 -14.28 -0.67
C LYS A 162 -14.73 -14.59 -0.47
N GLU A 163 -15.07 -15.77 -0.01
CA GLU A 163 -16.46 -16.16 0.31
C GLU A 163 -17.04 -15.25 1.39
N PHE A 164 -16.28 -14.96 2.44
CA PHE A 164 -16.67 -14.06 3.51
C PHE A 164 -16.95 -12.63 3.01
N LEU A 165 -16.09 -12.09 2.14
CA LEU A 165 -16.26 -10.77 1.54
C LEU A 165 -17.47 -10.74 0.59
N ALA A 166 -17.63 -11.76 -0.26
CA ALA A 166 -18.76 -11.89 -1.17
C ALA A 166 -20.10 -11.96 -0.44
N ALA A 167 -20.17 -12.71 0.68
CA ALA A 167 -21.38 -12.78 1.52
C ALA A 167 -21.78 -11.43 2.14
N ARG A 168 -20.86 -10.47 2.21
CA ARG A 168 -21.12 -9.09 2.64
C ARG A 168 -21.38 -8.12 1.48
N GLY A 169 -21.51 -8.62 0.26
CA GLY A 169 -21.75 -7.81 -0.92
C GLY A 169 -20.52 -7.04 -1.42
N ILE A 170 -19.34 -7.38 -0.91
CA ILE A 170 -18.07 -6.78 -1.37
C ILE A 170 -17.64 -7.51 -2.65
N PRO A 171 -17.44 -6.81 -3.78
CA PRO A 171 -17.05 -7.43 -5.04
C PRO A 171 -15.68 -8.09 -4.93
N VAL A 172 -15.61 -9.39 -5.16
CA VAL A 172 -14.38 -10.17 -5.19
C VAL A 172 -14.43 -11.21 -6.30
N ARG A 173 -13.28 -11.53 -6.89
CA ARG A 173 -13.18 -12.60 -7.85
C ARG A 173 -13.18 -13.94 -7.10
N LEU A 174 -14.29 -14.66 -7.17
CA LEU A 174 -14.37 -16.06 -6.74
C LEU A 174 -13.63 -16.93 -7.76
N VAL A 175 -12.88 -17.89 -7.27
CA VAL A 175 -12.09 -18.83 -8.09
C VAL A 175 -12.79 -20.16 -8.10
#